data_197bcd9619fa72e3ff096a13db917e4b
#
_entry.id   197bcd9619fa72e3ff096a13db917e4b
#
_cell.length_a   1.000
_cell.length_b   1.000
_cell.length_c   1.000
_cell.angle_alpha   90.00
_cell.angle_beta   90.00
_cell.angle_gamma   90.00
#
_symmetry.space_group_name_H-M   'P 1'
#
loop_
_entity.id
_entity.type
_entity.pdbx_description
1 polymer ?
#
loop_
_entity_poly.entity_id
_entity_poly.type
_entity_poly.pdbx_seq_one_letter_code
_entity_poly.pdbx_strand_id
1 'polypeptide(L)'
;MKSSYDEPVSYDPTLVQQRPTAPDSEQDVGRFVVNYLVSIHMPEVAIDHEKRIDFGEKKYGQRLRSNNGRDVFLDAYQEVLDFLSYLMQAILEGHDECQPIFNTAAHLASEMRTLLRGNTNLQKMRDPQADRPVCKT
;
A
#
# COMPACT_ATOMS: atom_id res chain seq x y z
N MET A 1 26.33 13.91 -20.55
CA MET A 1 25.42 12.90 -20.01
C MET A 1 24.51 13.57 -18.98
N LYS A 2 23.23 13.67 -19.29
CA LYS A 2 22.27 14.08 -18.27
C LYS A 2 22.12 12.92 -17.29
N SER A 3 22.32 13.19 -16.00
CA SER A 3 22.06 12.24 -14.94
C SER A 3 20.58 11.85 -14.98
N SER A 4 20.26 10.57 -14.79
CA SER A 4 18.87 10.08 -14.66
C SER A 4 18.12 10.65 -13.47
N TYR A 5 18.76 11.54 -12.70
CA TYR A 5 18.20 12.23 -11.52
C TYR A 5 17.66 13.64 -11.85
N ASP A 6 17.78 14.11 -13.09
CA ASP A 6 17.37 15.47 -13.50
C ASP A 6 15.90 15.57 -13.97
N GLU A 7 15.12 14.49 -13.89
CA GLU A 7 13.68 14.62 -14.09
C GLU A 7 13.03 15.29 -12.87
N PRO A 8 12.18 16.28 -13.08
CA PRO A 8 11.46 16.89 -11.96
C PRO A 8 10.64 15.80 -11.25
N VAL A 9 11.02 15.49 -10.02
CA VAL A 9 10.28 14.58 -9.15
C VAL A 9 8.98 15.25 -8.76
N SER A 10 8.00 15.24 -9.67
CA SER A 10 6.66 15.80 -9.41
C SER A 10 5.81 14.91 -8.51
N TYR A 11 6.23 13.64 -8.29
CA TYR A 11 5.50 12.67 -7.51
C TYR A 11 6.44 11.67 -6.82
N ASP A 12 6.56 11.80 -5.50
CA ASP A 12 7.28 10.85 -4.66
C ASP A 12 6.28 10.01 -3.85
N PRO A 13 6.05 8.73 -4.22
CA PRO A 13 5.07 7.88 -3.56
C PRO A 13 5.43 7.55 -2.10
N THR A 14 6.67 7.79 -1.66
CA THR A 14 7.08 7.52 -0.28
C THR A 14 6.68 8.63 0.68
N LEU A 15 6.44 9.84 0.18
CA LEU A 15 6.16 11.04 0.96
C LEU A 15 4.68 11.47 0.91
N VAL A 16 3.88 10.83 0.06
CA VAL A 16 2.47 11.20 -0.10
C VAL A 16 1.64 10.69 1.08
N GLN A 17 1.03 11.62 1.79
CA GLN A 17 0.00 11.30 2.77
C GLN A 17 -1.36 11.32 2.09
N GLN A 18 -2.05 10.19 2.13
CA GLN A 18 -3.35 10.06 1.47
C GLN A 18 -4.49 10.72 2.26
N ARG A 19 -5.56 11.04 1.53
CA ARG A 19 -6.80 11.54 2.12
C ARG A 19 -7.45 10.50 3.04
N PRO A 20 -8.25 10.93 4.01
CA PRO A 20 -9.13 10.04 4.76
C PRO A 20 -10.06 9.26 3.82
N THR A 21 -10.50 8.09 4.26
CA THR A 21 -11.44 7.26 3.50
C THR A 21 -12.80 7.95 3.34
N ALA A 22 -13.38 7.81 2.13
CA ALA A 22 -14.72 8.32 1.86
C ALA A 22 -15.80 7.50 2.60
N PRO A 23 -16.86 8.14 3.12
CA PRO A 23 -17.90 7.43 3.88
C PRO A 23 -18.78 6.50 3.04
N ASP A 24 -18.89 6.71 1.73
CA ASP A 24 -19.80 5.99 0.81
C ASP A 24 -19.13 4.79 0.10
N SER A 25 -18.22 4.13 0.76
CA SER A 25 -17.48 3.00 0.22
C SER A 25 -18.28 1.69 0.30
N GLU A 26 -18.17 0.83 -0.72
CA GLU A 26 -19.14 -0.24 -0.97
C GLU A 26 -18.89 -1.54 -0.19
N GLN A 27 -17.66 -2.07 -0.18
CA GLN A 27 -17.38 -3.42 0.33
C GLN A 27 -16.41 -3.42 1.50
N ASP A 28 -16.70 -4.25 2.50
CA ASP A 28 -15.79 -4.54 3.62
C ASP A 28 -14.63 -5.43 3.13
N VAL A 29 -13.49 -4.81 2.84
CA VAL A 29 -12.31 -5.49 2.30
C VAL A 29 -11.79 -6.57 3.25
N GLY A 30 -11.78 -6.29 4.56
CA GLY A 30 -11.30 -7.24 5.55
C GLY A 30 -12.09 -8.55 5.56
N ARG A 31 -13.39 -8.49 5.35
CA ARG A 31 -14.23 -9.70 5.26
C ARG A 31 -13.84 -10.56 4.07
N PHE A 32 -13.58 -9.97 2.92
CA PHE A 32 -13.11 -10.70 1.75
C PHE A 32 -11.76 -11.35 1.97
N VAL A 33 -10.82 -10.66 2.62
CA VAL A 33 -9.49 -11.22 2.95
C VAL A 33 -9.62 -12.42 3.88
N VAL A 34 -10.37 -12.32 4.97
CA VAL A 34 -10.59 -13.42 5.92
C VAL A 34 -11.19 -14.62 5.21
N ASN A 35 -12.24 -14.44 4.42
CA ASN A 35 -12.88 -15.53 3.69
C ASN A 35 -11.93 -16.18 2.69
N TYR A 36 -11.14 -15.42 1.98
CA TYR A 36 -10.16 -15.93 1.03
C TYR A 36 -9.05 -16.74 1.71
N LEU A 37 -8.49 -16.22 2.81
CA LEU A 37 -7.46 -16.93 3.59
C LEU A 37 -7.97 -18.28 4.10
N VAL A 38 -9.21 -18.36 4.57
CA VAL A 38 -9.83 -19.63 4.94
C VAL A 38 -9.94 -20.56 3.72
N SER A 39 -10.34 -20.04 2.57
CA SER A 39 -10.51 -20.85 1.35
C SER A 39 -9.20 -21.44 0.81
N ILE A 40 -8.06 -20.81 1.08
CA ILE A 40 -6.73 -21.30 0.71
C ILE A 40 -6.01 -22.01 1.86
N HIS A 41 -6.75 -22.46 2.86
CA HIS A 41 -6.26 -23.26 3.98
C HIS A 41 -5.24 -22.54 4.90
N MET A 42 -5.47 -21.24 5.16
CA MET A 42 -4.69 -20.41 6.08
C MET A 42 -5.55 -19.88 7.25
N PRO A 43 -6.20 -20.75 8.05
CA PRO A 43 -7.16 -20.32 9.07
C PRO A 43 -6.52 -19.51 10.20
N GLU A 44 -5.30 -19.79 10.59
CA GLU A 44 -4.62 -19.05 11.68
C GLU A 44 -4.29 -17.62 11.24
N VAL A 45 -3.82 -17.44 10.00
CA VAL A 45 -3.59 -16.10 9.42
C VAL A 45 -4.91 -15.34 9.29
N ALA A 46 -5.99 -16.02 8.93
CA ALA A 46 -7.32 -15.42 8.86
C ALA A 46 -7.79 -14.89 10.22
N ILE A 47 -7.57 -15.65 11.30
CA ILE A 47 -7.90 -15.23 12.67
C ILE A 47 -7.08 -14.00 13.09
N ASP A 48 -5.78 -14.01 12.81
CA ASP A 48 -4.92 -12.88 13.13
C ASP A 48 -5.33 -11.62 12.34
N HIS A 49 -5.67 -11.80 11.07
CA HIS A 49 -6.13 -10.69 10.23
C HIS A 49 -7.46 -10.11 10.74
N GLU A 50 -8.42 -10.95 11.15
CA GLU A 50 -9.68 -10.49 11.72
C GLU A 50 -9.47 -9.66 13.00
N LYS A 51 -8.58 -10.10 13.89
CA LYS A 51 -8.20 -9.34 15.09
C LYS A 51 -7.57 -7.99 14.74
N ARG A 52 -6.74 -7.93 13.71
CA ARG A 52 -6.15 -6.67 13.22
C ARG A 52 -7.20 -5.72 12.67
N ILE A 53 -8.20 -6.23 11.96
CA ILE A 53 -9.32 -5.43 11.47
C ILE A 53 -10.10 -4.83 12.63
N ASP A 54 -10.45 -5.65 13.62
CA ASP A 54 -11.20 -5.20 14.79
C ASP A 54 -10.42 -4.16 15.61
N PHE A 55 -9.13 -4.35 15.77
CA PHE A 55 -8.25 -3.37 16.42
C PHE A 55 -8.22 -2.03 15.64
N GLY A 56 -8.09 -2.09 14.31
CA GLY A 56 -8.10 -0.91 13.45
C GLY A 56 -9.44 -0.17 13.50
N GLU A 57 -10.56 -0.90 13.51
CA GLU A 57 -11.89 -0.31 13.62
C GLU A 57 -12.08 0.43 14.96
N LYS A 58 -11.64 -0.15 16.04
CA LYS A 58 -11.68 0.50 17.37
C LYS A 58 -10.82 1.77 17.43
N LYS A 59 -9.66 1.75 16.75
CA LYS A 59 -8.71 2.87 16.75
C LYS A 59 -9.15 4.00 15.83
N TYR A 60 -9.66 3.70 14.64
CA TYR A 60 -9.95 4.67 13.60
C TYR A 60 -11.45 4.93 13.38
N GLY A 61 -12.33 4.17 14.02
CA GLY A 61 -13.77 4.30 13.92
C GLY A 61 -14.40 3.77 12.64
N GLN A 62 -13.60 3.12 11.77
CA GLN A 62 -14.08 2.57 10.50
C GLN A 62 -13.22 1.40 10.00
N ARG A 63 -13.84 0.55 9.19
CA ARG A 63 -13.17 -0.56 8.49
C ARG A 63 -12.74 -0.13 7.09
N LEU A 64 -11.70 -0.78 6.56
CA LEU A 64 -11.28 -0.57 5.19
C LEU A 64 -12.35 -1.04 4.21
N ARG A 65 -12.75 -0.18 3.29
CA ARG A 65 -13.74 -0.47 2.26
C ARG A 65 -13.20 -0.21 0.86
N SER A 66 -13.73 -0.91 -0.12
CA SER A 66 -13.42 -0.65 -1.52
C SER A 66 -13.97 0.71 -1.97
N ASN A 67 -13.38 1.27 -3.00
CA ASN A 67 -13.79 2.57 -3.58
C ASN A 67 -13.85 3.71 -2.55
N ASN A 68 -12.89 3.72 -1.64
CA ASN A 68 -12.85 4.65 -0.51
C ASN A 68 -12.18 6.01 -0.83
N GLY A 69 -11.86 6.27 -2.09
CA GLY A 69 -11.23 7.51 -2.55
C GLY A 69 -9.71 7.58 -2.36
N ARG A 70 -9.08 6.51 -1.85
CA ARG A 70 -7.61 6.41 -1.67
C ARG A 70 -6.98 5.66 -2.85
N ASP A 71 -5.70 5.90 -3.10
CA ASP A 71 -4.92 5.11 -4.04
C ASP A 71 -4.46 3.81 -3.35
N VAL A 72 -5.12 2.71 -3.66
CA VAL A 72 -4.84 1.41 -3.06
C VAL A 72 -3.44 0.89 -3.37
N PHE A 73 -2.89 1.19 -4.54
CA PHE A 73 -1.53 0.78 -4.91
C PHE A 73 -0.48 1.56 -4.13
N LEU A 74 -0.75 2.83 -3.85
CA LEU A 74 0.12 3.64 -3.01
C LEU A 74 0.13 3.12 -1.57
N ASP A 75 -1.03 2.86 -0.99
CA ASP A 75 -1.13 2.28 0.34
C ASP A 75 -0.38 0.94 0.43
N ALA A 76 -0.63 0.03 -0.51
CA ALA A 76 0.04 -1.27 -0.52
C ALA A 76 1.56 -1.16 -0.70
N TYR A 77 2.03 -0.23 -1.54
CA TYR A 77 3.46 -0.02 -1.76
C TYR A 77 4.16 0.48 -0.49
N GLN A 78 3.58 1.45 0.19
CA GLN A 78 4.11 1.99 1.44
C GLN A 78 4.22 0.90 2.53
N GLU A 79 3.20 0.06 2.67
CA GLU A 79 3.22 -1.06 3.63
C GLU A 79 4.32 -2.10 3.30
N VAL A 80 4.55 -2.40 2.02
CA VAL A 80 5.63 -3.31 1.64
C VAL A 80 7.01 -2.68 1.92
N LEU A 81 7.19 -1.38 1.75
CA LEU A 81 8.44 -0.70 2.11
C LEU A 81 8.72 -0.79 3.62
N ASP A 82 7.72 -0.59 4.45
CA ASP A 82 7.83 -0.73 5.90
C ASP A 82 8.14 -2.18 6.28
N PHE A 83 7.50 -3.15 5.64
CA PHE A 83 7.78 -4.57 5.84
C PHE A 83 9.23 -4.94 5.52
N LEU A 84 9.80 -4.42 4.43
CA LEU A 84 11.24 -4.60 4.11
C LEU A 84 12.15 -4.10 5.23
N SER A 85 11.82 -2.98 5.85
CA SER A 85 12.59 -2.42 6.96
C SER A 85 12.57 -3.34 8.19
N TYR A 86 11.42 -3.89 8.55
CA TYR A 86 11.32 -4.84 9.66
C TYR A 86 12.05 -6.15 9.39
N LEU A 87 11.99 -6.68 8.17
CA LEU A 87 12.73 -7.89 7.80
C LEU A 87 14.24 -7.65 7.84
N MET A 88 14.73 -6.50 7.38
CA MET A 88 16.14 -6.16 7.46
C MET A 88 16.60 -5.99 8.91
N GLN A 89 15.78 -5.37 9.76
CA GLN A 89 16.05 -5.31 11.19
C GLN A 89 16.25 -6.71 11.77
N ALA A 90 15.35 -7.65 11.48
CA ALA A 90 15.46 -9.03 11.94
C ALA A 90 16.77 -9.69 11.47
N ILE A 91 17.13 -9.53 10.20
CA ILE A 91 18.38 -10.05 9.65
C ILE A 91 19.59 -9.48 10.37
N LEU A 92 19.63 -8.17 10.61
CA LEU A 92 20.73 -7.52 11.34
C LEU A 92 20.81 -7.94 12.81
N GLU A 93 19.69 -8.37 13.39
CA GLU A 93 19.61 -8.94 14.75
C GLU A 93 19.95 -10.44 14.81
N GLY A 94 20.34 -11.05 13.68
CA GLY A 94 20.82 -12.43 13.57
C GLY A 94 19.79 -13.45 13.10
N HIS A 95 18.62 -13.02 12.61
CA HIS A 95 17.56 -13.90 12.07
C HIS A 95 17.74 -14.13 10.56
N ASP A 96 18.78 -14.92 10.21
CA ASP A 96 19.13 -15.17 8.80
C ASP A 96 18.01 -15.90 8.03
N GLU A 97 17.12 -16.61 8.70
CA GLU A 97 15.92 -17.23 8.14
C GLU A 97 14.97 -16.22 7.49
N CYS A 98 15.09 -14.94 7.81
CA CYS A 98 14.31 -13.87 7.19
C CYS A 98 14.83 -13.45 5.80
N GLN A 99 16.03 -13.89 5.38
CA GLN A 99 16.60 -13.48 4.09
C GLN A 99 15.74 -13.91 2.88
N PRO A 100 15.24 -15.15 2.79
CA PRO A 100 14.36 -15.53 1.69
C PRO A 100 13.04 -14.73 1.67
N ILE A 101 12.50 -14.41 2.84
CA ILE A 101 11.27 -13.60 2.97
C ILE A 101 11.54 -12.18 2.50
N PHE A 102 12.67 -11.59 2.86
CA PHE A 102 13.09 -10.28 2.39
C PHE A 102 13.19 -10.23 0.86
N ASN A 103 13.84 -11.23 0.26
CA ASN A 103 13.98 -11.29 -1.20
C ASN A 103 12.61 -11.36 -1.89
N THR A 104 11.68 -12.16 -1.38
CA THR A 104 10.31 -12.24 -1.88
C THR A 104 9.58 -10.90 -1.74
N ALA A 105 9.68 -10.25 -0.59
CA ALA A 105 9.07 -8.95 -0.35
C ALA A 105 9.66 -7.85 -1.25
N ALA A 106 10.97 -7.91 -1.55
CA ALA A 106 11.62 -6.97 -2.47
C ALA A 106 11.06 -7.10 -3.91
N HIS A 107 10.80 -8.33 -4.37
CA HIS A 107 10.14 -8.55 -5.65
C HIS A 107 8.70 -8.04 -5.66
N LEU A 108 7.95 -8.25 -4.57
CA LEU A 108 6.60 -7.69 -4.42
C LEU A 108 6.61 -6.15 -4.46
N ALA A 109 7.58 -5.51 -3.80
CA ALA A 109 7.75 -4.06 -3.86
C ALA A 109 7.99 -3.56 -5.30
N SER A 110 8.82 -4.27 -6.08
CA SER A 110 9.06 -3.94 -7.48
C SER A 110 7.78 -4.07 -8.33
N GLU A 111 7.01 -5.12 -8.14
CA GLU A 111 5.73 -5.32 -8.83
C GLU A 111 4.70 -4.26 -8.43
N MET A 112 4.58 -3.94 -7.15
CA MET A 112 3.68 -2.89 -6.67
C MET A 112 4.06 -1.52 -7.21
N ARG A 113 5.35 -1.21 -7.31
CA ARG A 113 5.82 0.04 -7.93
C ARG A 113 5.41 0.14 -9.40
N THR A 114 5.48 -0.95 -10.15
CA THR A 114 5.02 -1.01 -11.54
C THR A 114 3.52 -0.73 -11.66
N LEU A 115 2.71 -1.37 -10.81
CA LEU A 115 1.26 -1.15 -10.76
C LEU A 115 0.92 0.30 -10.38
N LEU A 116 1.61 0.86 -9.41
CA LEU A 116 1.43 2.24 -8.97
C LEU A 116 1.72 3.24 -10.11
N ARG A 117 2.80 3.06 -10.86
CA ARG A 117 3.13 3.90 -12.02
C ARG A 117 2.07 3.81 -13.12
N GLY A 118 1.60 2.60 -13.44
CA GLY A 118 0.53 2.39 -14.41
C GLY A 118 -0.76 3.09 -14.00
N ASN A 119 -1.16 2.98 -12.75
CA ASN A 119 -2.34 3.64 -12.20
C ASN A 119 -2.23 5.17 -12.23
N THR A 120 -1.09 5.71 -11.84
CA THR A 120 -0.83 7.17 -11.86
C THR A 120 -0.90 7.71 -13.30
N ASN A 121 -0.33 7.00 -14.26
CA ASN A 121 -0.40 7.40 -15.67
C ASN A 121 -1.83 7.39 -16.20
N LEU A 122 -2.64 6.38 -15.84
CA LEU A 122 -4.04 6.31 -16.22
C LEU A 122 -4.86 7.45 -15.60
N GLN A 123 -4.59 7.81 -14.36
CA GLN A 123 -5.25 8.94 -13.69
C GLN A 123 -4.90 10.27 -14.36
N LYS A 124 -3.64 10.49 -14.72
CA LYS A 124 -3.20 11.68 -15.47
C LYS A 124 -3.86 11.78 -16.85
N MET A 125 -4.08 10.65 -17.51
CA MET A 125 -4.79 10.62 -18.80
C MET A 125 -6.28 10.96 -18.63
N ARG A 126 -6.89 10.61 -17.51
CA ARG A 126 -8.30 10.90 -17.20
C ARG A 126 -8.53 12.32 -16.72
N ASP A 127 -7.57 12.85 -15.97
CA ASP A 127 -7.60 14.23 -15.45
C ASP A 127 -6.25 14.93 -15.68
N PRO A 128 -6.02 15.47 -16.88
CA PRO A 128 -4.78 16.17 -17.20
C PRO A 128 -4.52 17.42 -16.36
N GLN A 129 -5.51 17.88 -15.59
CA GLN A 129 -5.43 19.09 -14.77
C GLN A 129 -5.16 18.83 -13.29
N ALA A 130 -5.20 17.57 -12.85
CA ALA A 130 -5.01 17.19 -11.46
C ALA A 130 -3.66 17.62 -10.87
N ASP A 131 -2.63 17.77 -11.70
CA ASP A 131 -1.27 18.16 -11.32
C ASP A 131 -1.01 19.69 -11.44
N ARG A 132 -2.00 20.51 -11.74
CA ARG A 132 -1.79 21.97 -11.77
C ARG A 132 -1.63 22.49 -10.35
N PRO A 133 -0.54 23.23 -10.07
CA PRO A 133 -0.41 23.89 -8.78
C PRO A 133 -1.62 24.82 -8.58
N VAL A 134 -2.29 24.64 -7.45
CA VAL A 134 -3.34 25.59 -7.03
C VAL A 134 -2.63 26.92 -6.82
N CYS A 135 -2.89 27.89 -7.72
CA CYS A 135 -2.49 29.25 -7.46
C CYS A 135 -3.15 29.69 -6.16
N LYS A 136 -2.37 29.82 -5.09
CA LYS A 136 -2.80 30.53 -3.90
C LYS A 136 -2.84 32.00 -4.26
N THR A 137 -4.03 32.51 -4.52
CA THR A 137 -4.29 33.94 -4.50
C THR A 137 -4.35 34.43 -3.07
#